data_db1e8b73af9efbb692a8fc25181eeece
#
_entry.id   db1e8b73af9efbb692a8fc25181eeece
#
_cell.length_a   1.000
_cell.length_b   1.000
_cell.length_c   1.000
_cell.angle_alpha   90.00
_cell.angle_beta   90.00
_cell.angle_gamma   90.00
#
_symmetry.space_group_name_H-M   'P 1'
#
loop_
_entity.id
_entity.type
_entity.pdbx_description
1 polymer ?
#
loop_
_entity_poly.entity_id
_entity_poly.type
_entity_poly.pdbx_seq_one_letter_code
_entity_poly.pdbx_strand_id
1 'polypeptide(L)'
;MPKLLLKVQNVIFRVLPKGVFQKMGFSKNDFIQLTNSMMDINFSKDLKKVACDTLVICGEKDKANKKAAIILGKCIAQAELQMVKDAGHEVNVEAPKQLAEILEIFYLK
;
A
#
# COMPACT_ATOMS: atom_id res chain seq x y z
N MET A 1 -1.18 -2.32 -6.24
CA MET A 1 -1.07 -3.78 -6.48
C MET A 1 -1.41 -4.07 -7.94
N PRO A 2 -0.61 -4.88 -8.64
CA PRO A 2 -0.90 -5.23 -10.04
C PRO A 2 -2.22 -5.97 -10.19
N LYS A 3 -2.97 -5.69 -11.27
CA LYS A 3 -4.27 -6.34 -11.53
C LYS A 3 -4.19 -7.87 -11.61
N LEU A 4 -3.10 -8.40 -12.18
CA LEU A 4 -2.89 -9.85 -12.27
C LEU A 4 -2.77 -10.47 -10.87
N LEU A 5 -2.03 -9.84 -9.98
CA LEU A 5 -1.85 -10.32 -8.60
C LEU A 5 -3.20 -10.34 -7.85
N LEU A 6 -4.03 -9.31 -8.03
CA LEU A 6 -5.38 -9.28 -7.45
C LEU A 6 -6.26 -10.40 -8.00
N LYS A 7 -6.18 -10.70 -9.30
CA LYS A 7 -6.93 -11.79 -9.90
C LYS A 7 -6.52 -13.15 -9.33
N VAL A 8 -5.22 -13.40 -9.21
CA VAL A 8 -4.68 -14.64 -8.63
C VAL A 8 -5.10 -14.76 -7.18
N GLN A 9 -4.99 -13.68 -6.41
CA GLN A 9 -5.41 -13.62 -5.02
C GLN A 9 -6.91 -13.93 -4.88
N ASN A 10 -7.76 -13.40 -5.74
CA ASN A 10 -9.20 -13.69 -5.76
C ASN A 10 -9.50 -15.17 -5.97
N VAL A 11 -8.80 -15.81 -6.90
CA VAL A 11 -8.96 -17.26 -7.14
C VAL A 11 -8.59 -18.04 -5.90
N ILE A 12 -7.47 -17.71 -5.27
CA ILE A 12 -7.03 -18.35 -4.02
C ILE A 12 -8.08 -18.20 -2.92
N PHE A 13 -8.59 -16.98 -2.73
CA PHE A 13 -9.59 -16.71 -1.69
C PHE A 13 -10.92 -17.41 -1.92
N ARG A 14 -11.32 -17.64 -3.18
CA ARG A 14 -12.54 -18.39 -3.49
C ARG A 14 -12.48 -19.85 -3.07
N VAL A 15 -11.29 -20.45 -3.09
CA VAL A 15 -11.11 -21.86 -2.73
C VAL A 15 -10.78 -22.07 -1.25
N LEU A 16 -10.51 -21.01 -0.50
CA LEU A 16 -10.24 -21.10 0.94
C LEU A 16 -11.52 -21.39 1.73
N PRO A 17 -11.44 -22.18 2.83
CA PRO A 17 -12.58 -22.43 3.71
C PRO A 17 -13.13 -21.14 4.32
N LYS A 18 -14.45 -21.06 4.50
CA LYS A 18 -15.11 -19.90 5.13
C LYS A 18 -14.57 -19.57 6.53
N GLY A 19 -14.18 -20.59 7.30
CA GLY A 19 -13.63 -20.40 8.64
C GLY A 19 -12.36 -19.57 8.72
N VAL A 20 -11.57 -19.53 7.66
CA VAL A 20 -10.36 -18.68 7.58
C VAL A 20 -10.75 -17.20 7.64
N PHE A 21 -11.80 -16.81 6.93
CA PHE A 21 -12.27 -15.42 6.88
C PHE A 21 -13.01 -14.99 8.14
N GLN A 22 -13.75 -15.91 8.78
CA GLN A 22 -14.44 -15.61 10.04
C GLN A 22 -13.47 -15.17 11.14
N LYS A 23 -12.28 -15.77 11.21
CA LYS A 23 -11.23 -15.37 12.14
C LYS A 23 -10.73 -13.94 11.88
N MET A 24 -10.87 -13.43 10.67
CA MET A 24 -10.48 -12.08 10.27
C MET A 24 -11.58 -11.05 10.52
N GLY A 25 -12.76 -11.46 11.00
CA GLY A 25 -13.87 -10.56 11.34
C GLY A 25 -14.77 -10.16 10.18
N PHE A 26 -14.69 -10.84 9.04
CA PHE A 26 -15.57 -10.59 7.89
C PHE A 26 -15.84 -11.88 7.12
N SER A 27 -16.87 -11.88 6.26
CA SER A 27 -17.22 -13.06 5.46
C SER A 27 -16.30 -13.20 4.24
N LYS A 28 -16.20 -14.45 3.74
CA LYS A 28 -15.49 -14.74 2.49
C LYS A 28 -16.05 -13.93 1.31
N ASN A 29 -17.39 -13.84 1.22
CA ASN A 29 -18.04 -13.09 0.13
C ASN A 29 -17.72 -11.59 0.20
N ASP A 30 -17.75 -11.01 1.40
CA ASP A 30 -17.42 -9.60 1.61
C ASP A 30 -15.97 -9.30 1.18
N PHE A 31 -15.06 -10.20 1.53
CA PHE A 31 -13.66 -10.05 1.14
C PHE A 31 -13.46 -10.13 -0.37
N ILE A 32 -14.13 -11.08 -1.04
CA ILE A 32 -14.08 -11.22 -2.50
C ILE A 32 -14.65 -9.98 -3.18
N GLN A 33 -15.80 -9.48 -2.70
CA GLN A 33 -16.40 -8.27 -3.25
C GLN A 33 -15.49 -7.05 -3.09
N LEU A 34 -14.88 -6.89 -1.92
CA LEU A 34 -13.92 -5.82 -1.66
C LEU A 34 -12.73 -5.91 -2.62
N THR A 35 -12.14 -7.09 -2.77
CA THR A 35 -10.99 -7.31 -3.64
C THR A 35 -11.34 -7.02 -5.10
N ASN A 36 -12.52 -7.45 -5.55
CA ASN A 36 -12.99 -7.17 -6.91
C ASN A 36 -13.17 -5.68 -7.15
N SER A 37 -13.72 -4.94 -6.19
CA SER A 37 -13.88 -3.49 -6.30
C SER A 37 -12.53 -2.76 -6.40
N MET A 38 -11.50 -3.26 -5.75
CA MET A 38 -10.15 -2.68 -5.80
C MET A 38 -9.46 -2.88 -7.13
N MET A 39 -9.86 -3.87 -7.93
CA MET A 39 -9.23 -4.14 -9.24
C MET A 39 -9.41 -3.01 -10.26
N ASP A 40 -10.50 -2.27 -10.15
CA ASP A 40 -10.84 -1.20 -11.09
C ASP A 40 -10.46 0.20 -10.59
N ILE A 41 -9.93 0.30 -9.38
CA ILE A 41 -9.48 1.57 -8.80
C ILE A 41 -8.20 2.02 -9.49
N ASN A 42 -8.24 3.23 -10.06
CA ASN A 42 -7.07 3.87 -10.64
C ASN A 42 -7.16 5.39 -10.44
N PHE A 43 -6.35 5.91 -9.52
CA PHE A 43 -6.29 7.33 -9.18
C PHE A 43 -5.15 8.09 -9.88
N SER A 44 -4.46 7.46 -10.85
CA SER A 44 -3.26 8.05 -11.47
C SER A 44 -3.48 9.46 -12.01
N LYS A 45 -4.65 9.76 -12.57
CA LYS A 45 -4.99 11.10 -13.07
C LYS A 45 -5.21 12.10 -11.94
N ASP A 46 -5.73 11.63 -10.80
CA ASP A 46 -6.06 12.48 -9.66
C ASP A 46 -4.82 12.83 -8.82
N LEU A 47 -3.76 12.02 -8.87
CA LEU A 47 -2.51 12.28 -8.17
C LEU A 47 -1.86 13.60 -8.60
N LYS A 48 -2.04 13.99 -9.85
CA LYS A 48 -1.53 15.28 -10.37
C LYS A 48 -2.22 16.48 -9.74
N LYS A 49 -3.39 16.30 -9.16
CA LYS A 49 -4.16 17.36 -8.50
C LYS A 49 -3.77 17.57 -7.03
N VAL A 50 -2.96 16.66 -6.47
CA VAL A 50 -2.48 16.79 -5.10
C VAL A 50 -1.50 17.94 -5.03
N ALA A 51 -1.85 18.99 -4.28
CA ALA A 51 -1.08 20.22 -4.18
C ALA A 51 -0.33 20.39 -2.86
N CYS A 52 -0.63 19.57 -1.86
CA CYS A 52 0.03 19.63 -0.56
C CYS A 52 1.39 18.90 -0.56
N ASP A 53 2.24 19.28 0.37
CA ASP A 53 3.46 18.53 0.66
C ASP A 53 3.10 17.10 1.04
N THR A 54 3.76 16.14 0.40
CA THR A 54 3.42 14.72 0.52
C THR A 54 4.66 13.89 0.79
N LEU A 55 4.58 13.05 1.78
CA LEU A 55 5.63 12.08 2.09
C LEU A 55 5.15 10.68 1.72
N VAL A 56 5.87 10.03 0.83
CA VAL A 56 5.64 8.63 0.44
C VAL A 56 6.69 7.78 1.12
N ILE A 57 6.26 6.85 1.95
CA ILE A 57 7.15 5.95 2.69
C ILE A 57 6.92 4.51 2.22
N CYS A 58 8.00 3.82 1.94
CA CYS A 58 7.94 2.41 1.53
C CYS A 58 9.13 1.65 2.12
N GLY A 59 8.88 0.46 2.62
CA GLY A 59 9.96 -0.43 3.03
C GLY A 59 10.76 -0.94 1.84
N GLU A 60 12.06 -0.96 1.95
CA GLU A 60 12.95 -1.42 0.87
C GLU A 60 12.65 -2.85 0.42
N LYS A 61 12.23 -3.71 1.34
CA LYS A 61 11.90 -5.11 1.09
C LYS A 61 10.46 -5.35 0.64
N ASP A 62 9.65 -4.31 0.62
CA ASP A 62 8.25 -4.39 0.16
C ASP A 62 8.18 -4.38 -1.37
N LYS A 63 8.55 -5.48 -1.98
CA LYS A 63 8.63 -5.62 -3.44
C LYS A 63 7.28 -5.42 -4.13
N ALA A 64 6.19 -5.80 -3.47
CA ALA A 64 4.85 -5.68 -4.03
C ALA A 64 4.40 -4.23 -4.22
N ASN A 65 4.84 -3.31 -3.35
CA ASN A 65 4.42 -1.92 -3.35
C ASN A 65 5.50 -0.92 -3.75
N LYS A 66 6.74 -1.37 -3.90
CA LYS A 66 7.88 -0.50 -4.22
C LYS A 66 7.68 0.28 -5.51
N LYS A 67 7.21 -0.38 -6.56
CA LYS A 67 6.95 0.27 -7.86
C LYS A 67 5.86 1.32 -7.74
N ALA A 68 4.79 1.01 -7.02
CA ALA A 68 3.71 1.96 -6.78
C ALA A 68 4.18 3.18 -5.99
N ALA A 69 5.02 2.99 -4.98
CA ALA A 69 5.60 4.09 -4.21
C ALA A 69 6.44 5.03 -5.09
N ILE A 70 7.25 4.48 -5.98
CA ILE A 70 8.05 5.26 -6.93
C ILE A 70 7.14 6.08 -7.86
N ILE A 71 6.07 5.48 -8.36
CA ILE A 71 5.09 6.17 -9.21
C ILE A 71 4.41 7.31 -8.46
N LEU A 72 3.99 7.09 -7.22
CA LEU A 72 3.42 8.14 -6.38
C LEU A 72 4.38 9.32 -6.21
N GLY A 73 5.64 9.03 -5.91
CA GLY A 73 6.67 10.06 -5.75
C GLY A 73 6.91 10.88 -7.01
N LYS A 74 6.68 10.30 -8.18
CA LYS A 74 6.83 11.01 -9.47
C LYS A 74 5.56 11.75 -9.89
N CYS A 75 4.39 11.23 -9.58
CA CYS A 75 3.12 11.80 -10.04
C CYS A 75 2.64 12.98 -9.18
N ILE A 76 2.97 13.00 -7.90
CA ILE A 76 2.62 14.08 -7.00
C ILE A 76 3.74 15.11 -7.02
N ALA A 77 3.41 16.36 -7.42
CA ALA A 77 4.41 17.40 -7.66
C ALA A 77 5.27 17.73 -6.44
N GLN A 78 4.68 17.74 -5.25
CA GLN A 78 5.37 18.06 -4.00
C GLN A 78 5.61 16.83 -3.14
N ALA A 79 5.85 15.69 -3.77
CA ALA A 79 6.12 14.44 -3.06
C ALA A 79 7.60 14.22 -2.84
N GLU A 80 7.90 13.72 -1.66
CA GLU A 80 9.19 13.19 -1.25
C GLU A 80 9.04 11.70 -1.02
N LEU A 81 9.90 10.90 -1.63
CA LEU A 81 9.92 9.44 -1.44
C LEU A 81 11.02 9.04 -0.48
N GLN A 82 10.66 8.32 0.57
CA GLN A 82 11.60 7.76 1.53
C GLN A 82 11.52 6.24 1.53
N MET A 83 12.60 5.59 1.16
CA MET A 83 12.73 4.12 1.27
C MET A 83 13.32 3.79 2.63
N VAL A 84 12.66 2.92 3.37
CA VAL A 84 13.14 2.49 4.69
C VAL A 84 13.99 1.23 4.54
N LYS A 85 15.27 1.35 4.81
CA LYS A 85 16.21 0.24 4.65
C LYS A 85 15.85 -0.94 5.54
N ASP A 86 15.96 -2.14 4.99
CA ASP A 86 15.71 -3.43 5.65
C ASP A 86 14.28 -3.64 6.18
N ALA A 87 13.35 -2.74 5.87
CA ALA A 87 11.95 -2.87 6.28
C ALA A 87 11.07 -3.45 5.17
N GLY A 88 10.07 -4.22 5.56
CA GLY A 88 9.03 -4.74 4.69
C GLY A 88 7.80 -3.82 4.65
N HIS A 89 6.64 -4.41 4.46
CA HIS A 89 5.39 -3.66 4.31
C HIS A 89 4.98 -2.90 5.58
N GLU A 90 5.12 -3.51 6.72
CA GLU A 90 4.73 -2.93 8.01
C GLU A 90 5.86 -2.10 8.61
N VAL A 91 6.19 -0.98 7.99
CA VAL A 91 7.29 -0.10 8.39
C VAL A 91 7.17 0.35 9.84
N ASN A 92 5.96 0.61 10.31
CA ASN A 92 5.68 1.04 11.68
C ASN A 92 6.02 -0.03 12.73
N VAL A 93 5.94 -1.29 12.36
CA VAL A 93 6.29 -2.42 13.24
C VAL A 93 7.77 -2.80 13.10
N GLU A 94 8.26 -2.86 11.87
CA GLU A 94 9.61 -3.34 11.57
C GLU A 94 10.70 -2.31 11.77
N ALA A 95 10.40 -1.02 11.60
CA ALA A 95 11.37 0.07 11.70
C ALA A 95 10.77 1.31 12.38
N PRO A 96 10.25 1.20 13.62
CA PRO A 96 9.55 2.32 14.26
C PRO A 96 10.44 3.53 14.53
N LYS A 97 11.71 3.34 14.86
CA LYS A 97 12.64 4.44 15.09
C LYS A 97 12.93 5.22 13.81
N GLN A 98 13.23 4.51 12.73
CA GLN A 98 13.47 5.12 11.43
C GLN A 98 12.25 5.87 10.93
N LEU A 99 11.07 5.28 11.09
CA LEU A 99 9.81 5.93 10.72
C LEU A 99 9.61 7.22 11.52
N ALA A 100 9.83 7.20 12.83
CA ALA A 100 9.70 8.37 13.68
C ALA A 100 10.64 9.50 13.25
N GLU A 101 11.88 9.18 12.93
CA GLU A 101 12.86 10.17 12.44
C GLU A 101 12.44 10.79 11.11
N ILE A 102 11.95 9.98 10.18
CA ILE A 102 11.48 10.45 8.87
C ILE A 102 10.28 11.39 9.05
N LEU A 103 9.32 11.02 9.88
CA LEU A 103 8.13 11.83 10.15
C LEU A 103 8.50 13.15 10.84
N GLU A 104 9.41 13.10 11.80
CA GLU A 104 9.86 14.29 12.51
C GLU A 104 10.50 15.30 11.54
N ILE A 105 11.40 14.85 10.69
CA ILE A 105 12.03 15.71 9.69
C ILE A 105 10.99 16.31 8.74
N PHE A 106 10.04 15.52 8.29
CA PHE A 106 8.99 15.99 7.39
C PHE A 106 8.10 17.06 8.02
N TYR A 107 7.68 16.87 9.26
CA TYR A 107 6.79 17.80 9.95
C TYR A 107 7.48 19.05 10.47
N LEU A 108 8.81 19.04 10.59
CA LEU A 108 9.58 20.21 11.04
C LEU A 108 10.02 21.14 9.89
N LYS A 109 9.70 20.80 8.68
CA LYS A 109 10.04 21.63 7.51
C LYS A 109 9.30 22.96 7.48
#